data_8b7318251396f41d94d827ae1b660e34
#
_entry.id   8b7318251396f41d94d827ae1b660e34
#
_cell.length_a   1.000
_cell.length_b   1.000
_cell.length_c   1.000
_cell.angle_alpha   90.00
_cell.angle_beta   90.00
_cell.angle_gamma   90.00
#
_symmetry.space_group_name_H-M   'P 1'
#
loop_
_entity.id
_entity.type
_entity.pdbx_description
1 polymer ?
#
loop_
_entity_poly.entity_id
_entity_poly.type
_entity_poly.pdbx_seq_one_letter_code
_entity_poly.pdbx_strand_id
1 'polypeptide(L)'
;YTRASDFVEQIAAESRKLLEKGEAYQTDQGIFLRIKQEEHGKLLGVDLEESLAQGTSEVDSGPKESPHDTLLWGPPIEGGKIWEFEGLPPGRPGWHLECTLMSSSELDLPIDIHWGGVDLIYPHHESEIILAEKIGLENYCDFWMHNGLMEDSEGKLSKSRGERITLEEVFTDCPPP
;
A
#
# COMPACT_ATOMS: atom_id res chain seq x y z
N TYR A 1 -1.26 11.94 -15.90
CA TYR A 1 -0.33 11.36 -14.93
C TYR A 1 -0.62 11.90 -13.56
N THR A 2 -1.17 11.05 -12.70
CA THR A 2 -1.49 11.36 -11.31
C THR A 2 -0.22 11.23 -10.46
N ARG A 3 0.00 12.20 -9.58
CA ARG A 3 1.17 12.21 -8.68
C ARG A 3 0.69 12.09 -7.24
N ALA A 4 1.26 11.17 -6.46
CA ALA A 4 0.96 11.04 -5.04
C ALA A 4 1.14 12.35 -4.26
N SER A 5 2.12 13.18 -4.68
CA SER A 5 2.35 14.51 -4.07
C SER A 5 1.17 15.47 -4.18
N ASP A 6 0.25 15.26 -5.11
CA ASP A 6 -0.91 16.12 -5.31
C ASP A 6 -2.08 15.74 -4.37
N PHE A 7 -1.99 14.57 -3.74
CA PHE A 7 -2.99 14.01 -2.82
C PHE A 7 -2.61 14.11 -1.34
N VAL A 8 -1.43 14.61 -1.01
CA VAL A 8 -0.92 14.61 0.38
C VAL A 8 -1.85 15.31 1.35
N GLU A 9 -2.51 16.41 0.94
CA GLU A 9 -3.50 17.10 1.78
C GLU A 9 -4.72 16.23 2.06
N GLN A 10 -5.20 15.48 1.07
CA GLN A 10 -6.33 14.56 1.25
C GLN A 10 -5.95 13.38 2.15
N ILE A 11 -4.75 12.83 1.97
CA ILE A 11 -4.20 11.76 2.81
C ILE A 11 -4.09 12.23 4.27
N ALA A 12 -3.57 13.42 4.49
CA ALA A 12 -3.49 14.02 5.81
C ALA A 12 -4.88 14.21 6.44
N ALA A 13 -5.85 14.69 5.66
CA ALA A 13 -7.22 14.90 6.13
C ALA A 13 -7.90 13.56 6.51
N GLU A 14 -7.75 12.51 5.70
CA GLU A 14 -8.33 11.20 6.01
C GLU A 14 -7.61 10.53 7.20
N SER A 15 -6.28 10.63 7.28
CA SER A 15 -5.53 10.14 8.44
C SER A 15 -6.02 10.77 9.76
N ARG A 16 -6.29 12.08 9.75
CA ARG A 16 -6.84 12.79 10.90
C ARG A 16 -8.27 12.34 11.22
N LYS A 17 -9.14 12.21 10.21
CA LYS A 17 -10.51 11.72 10.42
C LYS A 17 -10.54 10.31 11.04
N LEU A 18 -9.67 9.41 10.57
CA LEU A 18 -9.56 8.07 11.13
C LEU A 18 -9.06 8.09 12.58
N LEU A 19 -8.13 8.99 12.89
CA LEU A 19 -7.65 9.21 14.25
C LEU A 19 -8.77 9.74 15.17
N GLU A 20 -9.54 10.73 14.72
CA GLU A 20 -10.68 11.31 15.45
C GLU A 20 -11.81 10.28 15.69
N LYS A 21 -12.03 9.35 14.75
CA LYS A 21 -13.00 8.25 14.88
C LYS A 21 -12.51 7.12 15.82
N GLY A 22 -11.23 7.12 16.22
CA GLY A 22 -10.63 6.04 17.00
C GLY A 22 -10.31 4.78 16.18
N GLU A 23 -10.46 4.85 14.84
CA GLU A 23 -10.04 3.77 13.93
C GLU A 23 -8.53 3.75 13.72
N ALA A 24 -7.85 4.84 14.04
CA ALA A 24 -6.40 4.94 14.00
C ALA A 24 -5.85 5.36 15.37
N TYR A 25 -4.55 5.22 15.56
CA TYR A 25 -3.83 5.63 16.75
C TYR A 25 -2.47 6.21 16.39
N GLN A 26 -1.92 7.02 17.26
CA GLN A 26 -0.62 7.67 17.09
C GLN A 26 0.43 7.07 18.02
N THR A 27 1.63 6.88 17.47
CA THR A 27 2.85 6.53 18.21
C THR A 27 3.95 7.56 17.90
N ASP A 28 5.14 7.36 18.43
CA ASP A 28 6.35 8.12 18.06
C ASP A 28 6.83 7.81 16.63
N GLN A 29 6.37 6.70 16.05
CA GLN A 29 6.72 6.26 14.68
C GLN A 29 5.64 6.59 13.63
N GLY A 30 4.55 7.27 14.02
CA GLY A 30 3.52 7.70 13.09
C GLY A 30 2.09 7.42 13.56
N ILE A 31 1.19 7.50 12.60
CA ILE A 31 -0.23 7.22 12.78
C ILE A 31 -0.55 5.94 12.02
N PHE A 32 -1.12 4.97 12.72
CA PHE A 32 -1.45 3.65 12.20
C PHE A 32 -2.95 3.41 12.24
N LEU A 33 -3.48 2.79 11.19
CA LEU A 33 -4.82 2.25 11.17
C LEU A 33 -4.88 0.99 12.01
N ARG A 34 -5.89 0.88 12.90
CA ARG A 34 -6.18 -0.38 13.60
C ARG A 34 -6.89 -1.33 12.68
N ILE A 35 -6.30 -2.50 12.48
CA ILE A 35 -6.87 -3.55 11.66
C ILE A 35 -7.10 -4.78 12.53
N LYS A 36 -8.34 -5.20 12.60
CA LYS A 36 -8.70 -6.42 13.32
C LYS A 36 -8.40 -7.64 12.45
N GLN A 37 -8.04 -8.74 13.08
CA GLN A 37 -7.70 -9.97 12.36
C GLN A 37 -8.82 -10.46 11.44
N GLU A 38 -10.08 -10.30 11.83
CA GLU A 38 -11.25 -10.67 11.04
C GLU A 38 -11.51 -9.77 9.82
N GLU A 39 -10.84 -8.62 9.72
CA GLU A 39 -10.95 -7.70 8.58
C GLU A 39 -10.06 -8.11 7.41
N HIS A 40 -9.09 -9.01 7.65
CA HIS A 40 -8.20 -9.57 6.64
C HIS A 40 -8.78 -10.80 5.94
N GLY A 41 -8.13 -11.19 4.85
CA GLY A 41 -8.44 -12.42 4.13
C GLY A 41 -9.43 -12.25 2.99
N LYS A 42 -9.69 -11.04 2.56
CA LYS A 42 -10.61 -10.74 1.45
C LYS A 42 -10.05 -11.14 0.09
N LEU A 43 -8.74 -11.00 -0.09
CA LEU A 43 -8.02 -11.43 -1.28
C LEU A 43 -7.16 -12.66 -1.03
N LEU A 44 -6.68 -12.81 0.20
CA LEU A 44 -5.87 -13.93 0.61
C LEU A 44 -6.78 -15.14 0.81
N GLY A 45 -6.75 -16.08 -0.10
CA GLY A 45 -7.28 -17.43 0.15
C GLY A 45 -6.38 -18.28 1.06
N VAL A 46 -5.45 -17.68 1.81
CA VAL A 46 -4.41 -18.31 2.63
C VAL A 46 -4.43 -17.77 4.05
N ASP A 47 -3.82 -18.52 4.96
CA ASP A 47 -3.70 -18.16 6.37
C ASP A 47 -2.90 -16.86 6.53
N LEU A 48 -3.42 -15.95 7.34
CA LEU A 48 -2.82 -14.66 7.63
C LEU A 48 -1.44 -14.80 8.29
N GLU A 49 -1.23 -15.83 9.11
CA GLU A 49 0.08 -16.12 9.74
C GLU A 49 1.15 -16.46 8.69
N GLU A 50 0.78 -17.19 7.64
CA GLU A 50 1.67 -17.50 6.52
C GLU A 50 2.03 -16.25 5.72
N SER A 51 1.06 -15.33 5.56
CA SER A 51 1.26 -14.07 4.85
C SER A 51 2.14 -13.09 5.61
N LEU A 52 2.05 -13.04 6.93
CA LEU A 52 2.95 -12.25 7.77
C LEU A 52 4.40 -12.72 7.69
N ALA A 53 4.63 -14.01 7.50
CA ALA A 53 5.97 -14.59 7.35
C ALA A 53 6.63 -14.19 6.01
N GLN A 54 5.86 -13.76 5.02
CA GLN A 54 6.33 -13.35 3.68
C GLN A 54 6.78 -11.87 3.60
N GLY A 55 6.55 -11.06 4.60
CA GLY A 55 7.19 -9.76 4.75
C GLY A 55 6.24 -8.59 4.99
N THR A 56 6.44 -7.93 6.13
CA THR A 56 6.09 -6.52 6.28
C THR A 56 7.11 -5.69 5.52
N SER A 57 6.67 -4.73 4.70
CA SER A 57 7.61 -3.80 4.06
C SER A 57 8.39 -3.03 5.15
N GLU A 58 9.68 -2.78 4.95
CA GLU A 58 10.51 -1.94 5.85
C GLU A 58 9.88 -0.55 6.08
N VAL A 59 9.06 -0.10 5.14
CA VAL A 59 8.34 1.19 5.17
C VAL A 59 7.30 1.27 6.28
N ASP A 60 6.80 0.11 6.72
CA ASP A 60 5.75 -0.03 7.72
C ASP A 60 6.28 -0.54 9.08
N SER A 61 7.59 -0.58 9.24
CA SER A 61 8.22 -1.00 10.50
C SER A 61 8.06 0.07 11.57
N GLY A 62 7.59 -0.34 12.76
CA GLY A 62 7.42 0.54 13.92
C GLY A 62 6.71 -0.18 15.06
N PRO A 63 6.61 0.43 16.24
CA PRO A 63 5.87 -0.12 17.37
C PRO A 63 4.37 0.00 17.08
N LYS A 64 3.80 -1.06 16.50
CA LYS A 64 2.38 -1.22 16.20
C LYS A 64 1.66 -1.91 17.36
N GLU A 65 0.37 -1.61 17.57
CA GLU A 65 -0.49 -2.37 18.48
C GLU A 65 -0.72 -3.80 17.94
N SER A 66 -0.80 -3.94 16.61
CA SER A 66 -0.89 -5.22 15.91
C SER A 66 0.05 -5.24 14.70
N PRO A 67 0.66 -6.38 14.35
CA PRO A 67 1.49 -6.51 13.14
C PRO A 67 0.72 -6.22 11.85
N HIS A 68 -0.61 -6.31 11.90
CA HIS A 68 -1.50 -6.06 10.76
C HIS A 68 -1.79 -4.59 10.52
N ASP A 69 -1.54 -3.72 11.52
CA ASP A 69 -1.84 -2.31 11.41
C ASP A 69 -1.02 -1.66 10.30
N THR A 70 -1.64 -0.76 9.57
CA THR A 70 -1.02 -0.12 8.42
C THR A 70 -0.71 1.35 8.67
N LEU A 71 0.43 1.83 8.18
CA LEU A 71 0.86 3.22 8.34
C LEU A 71 0.01 4.15 7.47
N LEU A 72 -0.63 5.14 8.09
CA LEU A 72 -1.38 6.21 7.44
C LEU A 72 -0.52 7.46 7.24
N TRP A 73 0.26 7.82 8.26
CA TRP A 73 1.13 8.99 8.26
C TRP A 73 2.40 8.68 9.03
N GLY A 74 3.53 8.72 8.35
CA GLY A 74 4.84 8.36 8.90
C GLY A 74 5.70 9.55 9.29
N PRO A 75 6.76 9.33 10.07
CA PRO A 75 7.73 10.36 10.38
C PRO A 75 8.51 10.80 9.15
N PRO A 76 9.20 11.96 9.20
CA PRO A 76 10.12 12.37 8.17
C PRO A 76 11.20 11.32 7.93
N ILE A 77 11.62 11.18 6.67
CA ILE A 77 12.81 10.38 6.30
C ILE A 77 13.94 11.30 5.87
N GLU A 78 15.17 10.90 6.13
CA GLU A 78 16.34 11.68 5.78
C GLU A 78 16.42 11.96 4.25
N GLY A 79 16.58 13.22 3.89
CA GLY A 79 16.57 13.66 2.49
C GLY A 79 15.20 13.67 1.81
N GLY A 80 14.14 13.23 2.48
CA GLY A 80 12.77 13.25 1.97
C GLY A 80 12.07 14.59 2.17
N LYS A 81 10.97 14.78 1.44
CA LYS A 81 10.10 15.93 1.64
C LYS A 81 9.30 15.75 2.95
N ILE A 82 9.19 16.81 3.71
CA ILE A 82 8.40 16.88 4.94
C ILE A 82 7.17 17.73 4.67
N TRP A 83 6.01 17.26 5.12
CA TRP A 83 4.75 18.01 5.07
C TRP A 83 4.29 18.33 6.49
N GLU A 84 3.68 19.48 6.64
CA GLU A 84 3.14 19.97 7.91
C GLU A 84 1.66 20.29 7.72
N PHE A 85 0.80 19.65 8.48
CA PHE A 85 -0.64 19.89 8.50
C PHE A 85 -1.14 20.02 9.94
N GLU A 86 -2.14 20.86 10.14
CA GLU A 86 -2.77 21.04 11.45
C GLU A 86 -3.36 19.70 11.96
N GLY A 87 -3.05 19.36 13.20
CA GLY A 87 -3.54 18.13 13.85
C GLY A 87 -2.75 16.87 13.52
N LEU A 88 -1.64 16.98 12.75
CA LEU A 88 -0.73 15.87 12.48
C LEU A 88 0.72 16.27 12.83
N PRO A 89 1.58 15.33 13.23
CA PRO A 89 3.00 15.60 13.35
C PRO A 89 3.61 15.88 11.96
N PRO A 90 4.69 16.68 11.87
CA PRO A 90 5.45 16.79 10.61
C PRO A 90 5.86 15.42 10.11
N GLY A 91 5.60 15.15 8.81
CA GLY A 91 5.79 13.80 8.32
C GLY A 91 5.53 13.60 6.84
N ARG A 92 5.16 12.39 6.48
CA ARG A 92 4.88 11.95 5.12
C ARG A 92 3.69 10.97 5.06
N PRO A 93 3.02 10.86 3.89
CA PRO A 93 1.98 9.86 3.69
C PRO A 93 2.46 8.44 3.91
N GLY A 94 1.56 7.58 4.35
CA GLY A 94 1.69 6.13 4.28
C GLY A 94 1.31 5.61 2.90
N TRP A 95 1.99 4.57 2.44
CA TRP A 95 1.91 4.08 1.05
C TRP A 95 0.51 3.56 0.67
N HIS A 96 -0.18 2.83 1.56
CA HIS A 96 -1.44 2.17 1.21
C HIS A 96 -2.59 3.16 1.02
N LEU A 97 -2.69 4.18 1.86
CA LEU A 97 -3.72 5.21 1.77
C LEU A 97 -3.55 6.10 0.52
N GLU A 98 -2.32 6.28 0.03
CA GLU A 98 -2.05 6.97 -1.22
C GLU A 98 -2.82 6.33 -2.38
N CYS A 99 -2.65 5.02 -2.59
CA CYS A 99 -3.28 4.30 -3.69
C CYS A 99 -4.79 4.31 -3.57
N THR A 100 -5.33 4.06 -2.37
CA THR A 100 -6.78 4.08 -2.13
C THR A 100 -7.41 5.42 -2.50
N LEU A 101 -6.82 6.55 -2.07
CA LEU A 101 -7.36 7.87 -2.34
C LEU A 101 -7.14 8.32 -3.77
N MET A 102 -5.97 8.03 -4.35
CA MET A 102 -5.69 8.40 -5.74
C MET A 102 -6.63 7.69 -6.71
N SER A 103 -6.77 6.38 -6.58
CA SER A 103 -7.65 5.60 -7.46
C SER A 103 -9.11 5.98 -7.31
N SER A 104 -9.61 6.13 -6.08
CA SER A 104 -11.01 6.54 -5.84
C SER A 104 -11.32 7.98 -6.24
N SER A 105 -10.31 8.84 -6.36
CA SER A 105 -10.50 10.22 -6.80
C SER A 105 -10.44 10.38 -8.33
N GLU A 106 -9.71 9.51 -9.01
CA GLU A 106 -9.45 9.62 -10.44
C GLU A 106 -10.31 8.66 -11.28
N LEU A 107 -10.88 7.63 -10.67
CA LEU A 107 -11.68 6.61 -11.33
C LEU A 107 -13.09 6.57 -10.75
N ASP A 108 -14.05 6.16 -11.57
CA ASP A 108 -15.39 5.83 -11.08
C ASP A 108 -15.34 4.54 -10.23
N LEU A 109 -16.15 4.50 -9.16
CA LEU A 109 -16.27 3.32 -8.31
C LEU A 109 -17.53 2.52 -8.66
N PRO A 110 -17.48 1.18 -8.63
CA PRO A 110 -16.29 0.37 -8.38
C PRO A 110 -15.26 0.46 -9.50
N ILE A 111 -13.98 0.33 -9.17
CA ILE A 111 -12.91 0.16 -10.17
C ILE A 111 -13.14 -1.20 -10.83
N ASP A 112 -13.19 -1.27 -12.17
CA ASP A 112 -13.43 -2.53 -12.88
C ASP A 112 -12.33 -3.56 -12.59
N ILE A 113 -11.06 -3.17 -12.74
CA ILE A 113 -9.90 -4.06 -12.54
C ILE A 113 -8.79 -3.32 -11.80
N HIS A 114 -8.35 -3.88 -10.67
CA HIS A 114 -7.14 -3.45 -9.96
C HIS A 114 -6.06 -4.51 -10.13
N TRP A 115 -4.93 -4.12 -10.74
CA TRP A 115 -3.89 -5.08 -11.14
C TRP A 115 -2.58 -4.79 -10.44
N GLY A 116 -1.87 -5.86 -10.04
CA GLY A 116 -0.52 -5.76 -9.48
C GLY A 116 0.25 -7.07 -9.51
N GLY A 117 1.44 -7.08 -8.95
CA GLY A 117 2.19 -8.31 -8.72
C GLY A 117 1.61 -9.11 -7.56
N VAL A 118 1.88 -10.42 -7.52
CA VAL A 118 1.44 -11.30 -6.42
C VAL A 118 1.99 -10.85 -5.06
N ASP A 119 3.11 -10.15 -5.05
CA ASP A 119 3.73 -9.57 -3.85
C ASP A 119 2.96 -8.37 -3.29
N LEU A 120 2.01 -7.81 -4.06
CA LEU A 120 1.12 -6.75 -3.61
C LEU A 120 -0.18 -7.27 -3.00
N ILE A 121 -0.52 -8.55 -3.15
CA ILE A 121 -1.74 -9.10 -2.53
C ILE A 121 -1.76 -8.75 -1.04
N TYR A 122 -0.66 -9.06 -0.37
CA TYR A 122 -0.45 -8.71 1.03
C TYR A 122 0.93 -8.05 1.22
N PRO A 123 1.02 -6.95 1.99
CA PRO A 123 -0.08 -6.28 2.71
C PRO A 123 -0.85 -5.25 1.88
N HIS A 124 -0.39 -4.87 0.67
CA HIS A 124 -0.82 -3.65 -0.01
C HIS A 124 -2.29 -3.66 -0.42
N HIS A 125 -2.71 -4.57 -1.29
CA HIS A 125 -4.10 -4.62 -1.78
C HIS A 125 -5.11 -4.98 -0.69
N GLU A 126 -4.74 -5.86 0.24
CA GLU A 126 -5.57 -6.12 1.42
C GLU A 126 -5.78 -4.84 2.24
N SER A 127 -4.72 -4.07 2.46
CA SER A 127 -4.81 -2.79 3.17
C SER A 127 -5.65 -1.76 2.42
N GLU A 128 -5.58 -1.73 1.08
CA GLU A 128 -6.41 -0.83 0.28
C GLU A 128 -7.90 -1.14 0.43
N ILE A 129 -8.30 -2.41 0.43
CA ILE A 129 -9.71 -2.82 0.64
C ILE A 129 -10.17 -2.37 2.02
N ILE A 130 -9.38 -2.66 3.06
CA ILE A 130 -9.72 -2.29 4.44
C ILE A 130 -9.81 -0.77 4.58
N LEU A 131 -8.85 -0.04 4.01
CA LEU A 131 -8.85 1.43 4.00
C LEU A 131 -10.08 1.99 3.30
N ALA A 132 -10.42 1.47 2.13
CA ALA A 132 -11.59 1.89 1.37
C ALA A 132 -12.87 1.77 2.22
N GLU A 133 -13.06 0.64 2.90
CA GLU A 133 -14.20 0.43 3.81
C GLU A 133 -14.18 1.40 5.00
N LYS A 134 -13.03 1.61 5.64
CA LYS A 134 -12.89 2.51 6.79
C LYS A 134 -13.17 3.97 6.45
N ILE A 135 -12.87 4.40 5.22
CA ILE A 135 -13.18 5.75 4.74
C ILE A 135 -14.57 5.86 4.09
N GLY A 136 -15.31 4.74 4.02
CA GLY A 136 -16.71 4.72 3.57
C GLY A 136 -16.89 4.54 2.05
N LEU A 137 -15.90 3.98 1.36
CA LEU A 137 -16.02 3.59 -0.04
C LEU A 137 -16.58 2.17 -0.12
N GLU A 138 -17.86 2.06 -0.45
CA GLU A 138 -18.49 0.78 -0.72
C GLU A 138 -18.11 0.27 -2.12
N ASN A 139 -17.87 -1.04 -2.27
CA ASN A 139 -17.52 -1.67 -3.54
C ASN A 139 -16.33 -0.97 -4.23
N TYR A 140 -15.18 -1.00 -3.59
CA TYR A 140 -13.99 -0.32 -4.08
C TYR A 140 -13.49 -0.83 -5.44
N CYS A 141 -13.48 -2.17 -5.64
CA CYS A 141 -13.02 -2.80 -6.88
C CYS A 141 -13.76 -4.11 -7.15
N ASP A 142 -14.16 -4.35 -8.41
CA ASP A 142 -14.87 -5.55 -8.82
C ASP A 142 -13.93 -6.74 -9.03
N PHE A 143 -12.78 -6.53 -9.71
CA PHE A 143 -11.84 -7.60 -10.02
C PHE A 143 -10.41 -7.27 -9.62
N TRP A 144 -9.81 -8.13 -8.82
CA TRP A 144 -8.40 -8.08 -8.46
C TRP A 144 -7.61 -9.07 -9.31
N MET A 145 -6.58 -8.59 -9.99
CA MET A 145 -5.74 -9.42 -10.85
C MET A 145 -4.28 -9.32 -10.42
N HIS A 146 -3.63 -10.48 -10.32
CA HIS A 146 -2.24 -10.54 -9.90
C HIS A 146 -1.42 -11.40 -10.86
N ASN A 147 -0.32 -10.84 -11.34
CA ASN A 147 0.66 -11.57 -12.15
C ASN A 147 1.81 -12.06 -11.29
N GLY A 148 2.45 -13.16 -11.72
CA GLY A 148 3.68 -13.66 -11.12
C GLY A 148 4.82 -12.65 -11.21
N LEU A 149 5.85 -12.86 -10.39
CA LEU A 149 7.08 -12.06 -10.42
C LEU A 149 8.03 -12.61 -11.48
N MET A 150 8.85 -11.72 -12.03
CA MET A 150 9.99 -12.15 -12.83
C MET A 150 11.13 -12.57 -11.90
N GLU A 151 11.64 -13.77 -12.12
CA GLU A 151 12.69 -14.38 -11.33
C GLU A 151 13.85 -14.83 -12.21
N ASP A 152 15.04 -14.81 -11.69
CA ASP A 152 16.23 -15.43 -12.24
C ASP A 152 16.71 -16.59 -11.34
N SER A 153 17.91 -17.12 -11.61
CA SER A 153 18.50 -18.19 -10.79
C SER A 153 18.80 -17.77 -9.33
N GLU A 154 18.78 -16.49 -9.02
CA GLU A 154 19.06 -15.93 -7.69
C GLU A 154 17.78 -15.43 -6.99
N GLY A 155 16.60 -15.59 -7.62
CA GLY A 155 15.28 -15.21 -7.11
C GLY A 155 14.67 -13.99 -7.78
N LYS A 156 13.80 -13.24 -7.08
CA LYS A 156 13.07 -12.10 -7.61
C LYS A 156 14.00 -11.03 -8.19
N LEU A 157 13.80 -10.67 -9.46
CA LEU A 157 14.46 -9.53 -10.10
C LEU A 157 14.04 -8.23 -9.41
N SER A 158 15.01 -7.46 -8.93
CA SER A 158 14.72 -6.17 -8.31
C SER A 158 15.67 -5.07 -8.78
N LYS A 159 15.14 -3.84 -8.89
CA LYS A 159 15.94 -2.66 -9.25
C LYS A 159 17.07 -2.38 -8.25
N SER A 160 16.91 -2.74 -7.00
CA SER A 160 17.90 -2.54 -5.94
C SER A 160 19.13 -3.44 -6.09
N ARG A 161 19.00 -4.61 -6.75
CA ARG A 161 20.15 -5.50 -7.08
C ARG A 161 20.92 -5.05 -8.32
N GLY A 162 20.42 -4.02 -9.05
CA GLY A 162 21.08 -3.52 -10.24
C GLY A 162 20.88 -4.34 -11.49
N GLU A 163 20.20 -5.48 -11.40
CA GLU A 163 19.90 -6.36 -12.52
C GLU A 163 18.68 -5.84 -13.26
N ARG A 164 18.84 -5.62 -14.55
CA ARG A 164 17.77 -5.18 -15.42
C ARG A 164 17.76 -6.06 -16.65
N ILE A 165 16.64 -6.75 -16.85
CA ILE A 165 16.35 -7.38 -18.13
C ILE A 165 15.58 -6.34 -18.95
N THR A 166 16.15 -5.91 -20.05
CA THR A 166 15.52 -4.96 -20.97
C THR A 166 14.59 -5.71 -21.94
N LEU A 167 13.60 -4.99 -22.49
CA LEU A 167 12.75 -5.55 -23.53
C LEU A 167 13.56 -5.99 -24.77
N GLU A 168 14.67 -5.29 -25.07
CA GLU A 168 15.56 -5.63 -26.19
C GLU A 168 16.22 -7.00 -25.96
N GLU A 169 16.67 -7.29 -24.75
CA GLU A 169 17.24 -8.59 -24.38
C GLU A 169 16.17 -9.69 -24.48
N VAL A 170 14.97 -9.45 -23.92
CA VAL A 170 13.85 -10.39 -24.03
C VAL A 170 13.48 -10.68 -25.49
N PHE A 171 13.39 -9.66 -26.35
CA PHE A 171 13.05 -9.83 -27.75
C PHE A 171 14.17 -10.46 -28.58
N THR A 172 15.41 -10.44 -28.09
CA THR A 172 16.52 -11.17 -28.72
C THR A 172 16.37 -12.67 -28.51
N ASP A 173 15.99 -13.09 -27.30
CA ASP A 173 15.85 -14.50 -26.94
C ASP A 173 14.46 -15.06 -27.28
N CYS A 174 13.42 -14.24 -27.22
CA CYS A 174 12.03 -14.57 -27.56
C CYS A 174 11.45 -13.48 -28.48
N PRO A 175 11.72 -13.54 -29.80
CA PRO A 175 11.18 -12.54 -30.72
C PRO A 175 9.63 -12.62 -30.73
N PRO A 176 8.95 -11.46 -30.83
CA PRO A 176 7.50 -11.44 -30.95
C PRO A 176 7.04 -12.21 -32.19
N PRO A 177 5.87 -12.84 -32.15
CA PRO A 177 5.30 -13.61 -33.27
C PRO A 177 5.06 -12.77 -34.51
#